data_d84376cad86bd407ff6ca04e228cc46c
#
_entry.id   d84376cad86bd407ff6ca04e228cc46c
#
_cell.length_a   1.000
_cell.length_b   1.000
_cell.length_c   1.000
_cell.angle_alpha   90.00
_cell.angle_beta   90.00
_cell.angle_gamma   90.00
#
_symmetry.space_group_name_H-M   'P 1'
#
loop_
_entity.id
_entity.type
_entity.pdbx_description
1 polymer ?
#
loop_
_entity_poly.entity_id
_entity_poly.type
_entity_poly.pdbx_seq_one_letter_code
_entity_poly.pdbx_strand_id
1 'polypeptide(L)'
;YRLDASLTLPEFTKIIIAGILYHNNFHTLSKYDRTSGMPGDLPAIPVMLWNWGLANLTGRLRTAPEELVRINLLPHESATVSELGIRLFGCFYTCQEAIREGWFHRGQGRRPTGVTVAYDPRSADHIYLRPSNSLKDYWVCDLADRSRRFRGMTFWDVWLLSREERRSDTNAAAEALVERGSLLKQIESIVAQAEDASPVKTGMTTKDLGTQIRENKQQEKRQERQKTAFKLEKSQQKKPAEVIPLRGEKQEDYAFPDLSDLIFKEEEDD
;
A
#
# COMPACT_ATOMS: atom_id res chain seq x y z
N TYR A 1 22.81 20.56 7.58
CA TYR A 1 21.49 20.94 8.14
C TYR A 1 20.92 19.92 9.13
N ARG A 2 21.08 18.61 8.90
CA ARG A 2 20.53 17.58 9.81
C ARG A 2 21.32 17.37 11.08
N LEU A 3 22.62 17.67 11.07
CA LEU A 3 23.50 17.52 12.23
C LEU A 3 23.40 18.67 13.21
N ASP A 4 22.86 19.81 12.76
CA ASP A 4 22.74 21.04 13.60
C ASP A 4 21.35 21.19 14.20
N ALA A 5 20.43 20.27 13.93
CA ALA A 5 19.06 20.29 14.46
C ALA A 5 19.07 19.91 15.94
N SER A 6 18.88 20.90 16.82
CA SER A 6 18.83 20.72 18.28
C SER A 6 17.42 20.64 18.86
N LEU A 7 16.39 21.00 18.07
CA LEU A 7 15.00 21.00 18.50
C LEU A 7 14.30 19.69 18.16
N THR A 8 13.55 19.16 19.10
CA THR A 8 12.59 18.09 18.86
C THR A 8 11.34 18.63 18.16
N LEU A 9 10.57 17.77 17.47
CA LEU A 9 9.32 18.17 16.84
C LEU A 9 8.29 18.79 17.81
N PRO A 10 8.09 18.27 19.04
CA PRO A 10 7.23 18.92 20.04
C PRO A 10 7.70 20.32 20.46
N GLU A 11 9.00 20.52 20.61
CA GLU A 11 9.57 21.84 20.95
C GLU A 11 9.38 22.84 19.82
N PHE A 12 9.67 22.43 18.59
CA PHE A 12 9.42 23.24 17.40
C PHE A 12 7.93 23.62 17.28
N THR A 13 7.03 22.65 17.50
CA THR A 13 5.58 22.88 17.49
C THR A 13 5.16 23.92 18.53
N LYS A 14 5.71 23.85 19.76
CA LYS A 14 5.45 24.86 20.81
C LYS A 14 5.89 26.26 20.39
N ILE A 15 7.06 26.38 19.75
CA ILE A 15 7.57 27.68 19.27
C ILE A 15 6.64 28.24 18.20
N ILE A 16 6.19 27.41 17.24
CA ILE A 16 5.27 27.86 16.19
C ILE A 16 3.93 28.32 16.79
N ILE A 17 3.37 27.54 17.72
CA ILE A 17 2.10 27.89 18.38
C ILE A 17 2.28 29.21 19.15
N ALA A 18 3.37 29.38 19.90
CA ALA A 18 3.65 30.62 20.62
C ALA A 18 3.78 31.83 19.67
N GLY A 19 4.44 31.64 18.52
CA GLY A 19 4.54 32.66 17.47
C GLY A 19 3.19 33.05 16.87
N ILE A 20 2.33 32.05 16.58
CA ILE A 20 0.96 32.31 16.11
C ILE A 20 0.14 33.06 17.14
N LEU A 21 0.18 32.66 18.42
CA LEU A 21 -0.53 33.32 19.50
C LEU A 21 -0.05 34.75 19.69
N TYR A 22 1.27 35.00 19.66
CA TYR A 22 1.82 36.33 19.72
C TYR A 22 1.34 37.19 18.55
N HIS A 23 1.41 36.67 17.30
CA HIS A 23 0.95 37.40 16.12
C HIS A 23 -0.54 37.76 16.24
N ASN A 24 -1.36 36.81 16.63
CA ASN A 24 -2.81 37.03 16.70
C ASN A 24 -3.25 37.99 17.81
N ASN A 25 -2.58 37.95 18.97
CA ASN A 25 -3.05 38.68 20.17
C ASN A 25 -2.31 40.00 20.42
N PHE A 26 -1.07 40.15 19.89
CA PHE A 26 -0.21 41.27 20.26
C PHE A 26 0.40 42.03 19.09
N HIS A 27 0.59 41.34 17.92
CA HIS A 27 1.25 41.98 16.79
C HIS A 27 0.34 43.01 16.13
N THR A 28 0.83 44.25 15.97
CA THR A 28 0.11 45.31 15.28
C THR A 28 0.41 45.31 13.80
N LEU A 29 -0.63 45.29 12.96
CA LEU A 29 -0.51 45.32 11.52
C LEU A 29 -0.23 46.75 11.03
N SER A 30 0.96 47.03 10.52
CA SER A 30 1.43 48.36 10.11
C SER A 30 0.75 48.93 8.86
N LYS A 31 0.17 48.08 8.00
CA LYS A 31 -0.45 48.46 6.73
C LYS A 31 -1.85 47.86 6.58
N TYR A 32 -2.69 48.02 7.61
CA TYR A 32 -4.05 47.53 7.57
C TYR A 32 -5.01 48.58 7.01
N ASP A 33 -5.65 48.28 5.87
CA ASP A 33 -6.70 49.13 5.30
C ASP A 33 -7.99 48.98 6.11
N ARG A 34 -8.41 50.06 6.78
CA ARG A 34 -9.64 50.09 7.60
C ARG A 34 -10.86 50.15 6.70
N THR A 35 -11.79 49.26 6.94
CA THR A 35 -13.10 49.26 6.23
C THR A 35 -13.95 50.42 6.73
N SER A 36 -14.83 50.92 5.84
CA SER A 36 -15.83 51.96 6.22
C SER A 36 -16.65 51.48 7.42
N GLY A 37 -16.80 52.35 8.40
CA GLY A 37 -17.51 52.03 9.66
C GLY A 37 -16.65 51.46 10.78
N MET A 38 -15.36 51.21 10.55
CA MET A 38 -14.44 50.74 11.57
C MET A 38 -13.98 51.94 12.47
N PRO A 39 -14.05 51.83 13.82
CA PRO A 39 -13.57 52.86 14.70
C PRO A 39 -12.09 53.17 14.49
N GLY A 40 -11.74 54.48 14.53
CA GLY A 40 -10.36 54.91 14.33
C GLY A 40 -9.40 54.52 15.46
N ASP A 41 -9.93 54.32 16.64
CA ASP A 41 -9.24 53.95 17.87
C ASP A 41 -9.07 52.44 18.06
N LEU A 42 -9.69 51.61 17.18
CA LEU A 42 -9.53 50.15 17.22
C LEU A 42 -8.09 49.78 16.86
N PRO A 43 -7.30 49.14 17.74
CA PRO A 43 -5.97 48.68 17.36
C PRO A 43 -6.00 47.68 16.19
N ALA A 44 -5.04 47.83 15.29
CA ALA A 44 -4.91 46.90 14.15
C ALA A 44 -4.22 45.60 14.57
N ILE A 45 -4.76 44.93 15.58
CA ILE A 45 -4.34 43.62 16.10
C ILE A 45 -5.32 42.56 15.58
N PRO A 46 -4.86 41.45 15.02
CA PRO A 46 -5.73 40.45 14.35
C PRO A 46 -6.93 40.02 15.22
N VAL A 47 -6.76 39.69 16.48
CA VAL A 47 -7.86 39.29 17.37
C VAL A 47 -8.90 40.37 17.58
N MET A 48 -8.46 41.64 17.71
CA MET A 48 -9.38 42.75 17.88
C MET A 48 -10.16 43.07 16.62
N LEU A 49 -9.50 43.02 15.45
CA LEU A 49 -10.14 43.19 14.16
C LEU A 49 -11.14 42.06 13.87
N TRP A 50 -10.79 40.83 14.24
CA TRP A 50 -11.67 39.67 14.11
C TRP A 50 -12.94 39.84 15.00
N ASN A 51 -12.75 40.17 16.27
CA ASN A 51 -13.88 40.35 17.19
C ASN A 51 -14.80 41.49 16.77
N TRP A 52 -14.22 42.60 16.31
CA TRP A 52 -15.01 43.71 15.75
C TRP A 52 -15.78 43.23 14.50
N GLY A 53 -15.15 42.49 13.61
CA GLY A 53 -15.77 41.91 12.40
C GLY A 53 -16.92 40.96 12.73
N LEU A 54 -16.76 40.12 13.76
CA LEU A 54 -17.81 39.25 14.27
C LEU A 54 -19.04 40.04 14.76
N ALA A 55 -18.83 41.13 15.45
CA ALA A 55 -19.90 41.92 16.03
C ALA A 55 -20.62 42.83 15.01
N ASN A 56 -19.90 43.32 13.99
CA ASN A 56 -20.41 44.38 13.09
C ASN A 56 -20.61 43.97 11.64
N LEU A 57 -19.94 42.89 11.20
CA LEU A 57 -20.04 42.42 9.81
C LEU A 57 -20.89 41.14 9.73
N THR A 58 -22.19 41.26 10.00
CA THR A 58 -23.13 40.16 9.92
C THR A 58 -23.27 39.62 8.46
N GLY A 59 -23.49 38.33 8.32
CA GLY A 59 -23.75 37.68 7.03
C GLY A 59 -22.51 37.25 6.22
N ARG A 60 -21.30 37.56 6.66
CA ARG A 60 -20.05 37.08 6.01
C ARG A 60 -19.54 35.78 6.60
N LEU A 61 -19.96 35.42 7.80
CA LEU A 61 -19.57 34.18 8.47
C LEU A 61 -20.54 33.05 8.07
N ARG A 62 -19.98 31.90 7.82
CA ARG A 62 -20.74 30.68 7.56
C ARG A 62 -20.33 29.66 8.62
N THR A 63 -21.31 29.03 9.25
CA THR A 63 -21.08 27.85 10.07
C THR A 63 -20.88 26.63 9.17
N ALA A 64 -19.90 25.81 9.47
CA ALA A 64 -19.66 24.54 8.80
C ALA A 64 -19.42 23.46 9.86
N PRO A 65 -19.79 22.19 9.59
CA PRO A 65 -19.43 21.06 10.45
C PRO A 65 -17.91 21.00 10.64
N GLU A 66 -17.47 20.70 11.85
CA GLU A 66 -16.05 20.65 12.20
C GLU A 66 -15.28 19.67 11.31
N GLU A 67 -15.84 18.49 11.05
CA GLU A 67 -15.25 17.47 10.18
C GLU A 67 -14.99 17.99 8.77
N LEU A 68 -15.95 18.71 8.22
CA LEU A 68 -15.81 19.32 6.90
C LEU A 68 -14.69 20.38 6.87
N VAL A 69 -14.59 21.17 7.92
CA VAL A 69 -13.49 22.15 8.05
C VAL A 69 -12.15 21.45 8.13
N ARG A 70 -12.05 20.40 8.96
CA ARG A 70 -10.82 19.61 9.11
C ARG A 70 -10.38 18.99 7.77
N ILE A 71 -11.29 18.34 7.04
CA ILE A 71 -10.97 17.73 5.73
C ILE A 71 -10.52 18.78 4.71
N ASN A 72 -11.14 19.98 4.74
CA ASN A 72 -10.76 21.07 3.84
C ASN A 72 -9.40 21.70 4.18
N LEU A 73 -8.93 21.56 5.41
CA LEU A 73 -7.61 22.02 5.86
C LEU A 73 -6.51 20.99 5.67
N LEU A 74 -6.86 19.72 5.42
CA LEU A 74 -5.87 18.68 5.09
C LEU A 74 -5.16 18.98 3.76
N PRO A 75 -3.92 18.55 3.58
CA PRO A 75 -3.26 18.61 2.29
C PRO A 75 -4.03 17.81 1.23
N HIS A 76 -4.02 18.33 0.01
CA HIS A 76 -4.70 17.74 -1.13
C HIS A 76 -3.66 17.26 -2.14
N GLU A 77 -3.92 16.10 -2.75
CA GLU A 77 -3.05 15.51 -3.75
C GLU A 77 -3.87 14.82 -4.84
N SER A 78 -3.27 14.67 -6.01
CA SER A 78 -3.86 13.93 -7.12
C SER A 78 -3.62 12.43 -6.96
N ALA A 79 -4.70 11.65 -6.94
CA ALA A 79 -4.66 10.20 -6.89
C ALA A 79 -5.11 9.59 -8.21
N THR A 80 -4.51 8.48 -8.62
CA THR A 80 -4.88 7.75 -9.84
C THR A 80 -5.88 6.66 -9.54
N VAL A 81 -6.87 6.47 -10.42
CA VAL A 81 -7.88 5.42 -10.29
C VAL A 81 -7.55 4.28 -11.24
N SER A 82 -7.46 3.07 -10.70
CA SER A 82 -7.18 1.84 -11.44
C SER A 82 -8.17 0.73 -11.06
N GLU A 83 -8.10 -0.41 -11.73
CA GLU A 83 -8.88 -1.61 -11.36
C GLU A 83 -8.56 -2.12 -9.95
N LEU A 84 -7.39 -1.75 -9.44
CA LEU A 84 -6.89 -2.18 -8.15
C LEU A 84 -7.31 -1.25 -7.01
N GLY A 85 -7.97 -0.15 -7.33
CA GLY A 85 -8.37 0.89 -6.40
C GLY A 85 -7.82 2.27 -6.74
N ILE A 86 -8.01 3.21 -5.83
CA ILE A 86 -7.49 4.57 -5.87
C ILE A 86 -6.07 4.54 -5.32
N ARG A 87 -5.10 4.96 -6.10
CA ARG A 87 -3.67 4.91 -5.73
C ARG A 87 -3.17 6.28 -5.31
N LEU A 88 -2.69 6.37 -4.06
CA LEU A 88 -1.99 7.53 -3.51
C LEU A 88 -0.69 7.08 -2.83
N PHE A 89 0.46 7.68 -3.16
CA PHE A 89 1.78 7.41 -2.58
C PHE A 89 2.16 5.92 -2.49
N GLY A 90 1.68 5.11 -3.43
CA GLY A 90 1.94 3.66 -3.45
C GLY A 90 0.93 2.82 -2.69
N CYS A 91 0.05 3.41 -1.91
CA CYS A 91 -1.08 2.75 -1.26
C CYS A 91 -2.30 2.71 -2.17
N PHE A 92 -3.12 1.67 -2.01
CA PHE A 92 -4.39 1.52 -2.71
C PHE A 92 -5.53 1.65 -1.71
N TYR A 93 -6.57 2.38 -2.12
CA TYR A 93 -7.75 2.67 -1.31
C TYR A 93 -9.02 2.29 -2.05
N THR A 94 -10.07 1.99 -1.30
CA THR A 94 -11.40 1.69 -1.83
C THR A 94 -12.46 2.35 -0.96
N CYS A 95 -13.61 2.68 -1.56
CA CYS A 95 -14.80 3.11 -0.83
C CYS A 95 -16.04 2.52 -1.50
N GLN A 96 -17.12 2.40 -0.75
CA GLN A 96 -18.36 1.80 -1.23
C GLN A 96 -18.96 2.58 -2.39
N GLU A 97 -18.84 3.90 -2.36
CA GLU A 97 -19.36 4.80 -3.38
C GLU A 97 -18.67 4.56 -4.73
N ALA A 98 -17.33 4.50 -4.74
CA ALA A 98 -16.56 4.22 -5.96
C ALA A 98 -16.83 2.81 -6.52
N ILE A 99 -17.09 1.83 -5.64
CA ILE A 99 -17.50 0.48 -6.03
C ILE A 99 -18.89 0.52 -6.69
N ARG A 100 -19.86 1.21 -6.08
CA ARG A 100 -21.23 1.37 -6.63
C ARG A 100 -21.23 2.08 -7.98
N GLU A 101 -20.36 3.07 -8.17
CA GLU A 101 -20.19 3.76 -9.44
C GLU A 101 -19.41 2.96 -10.49
N GLY A 102 -18.89 1.79 -10.13
CA GLY A 102 -18.20 0.89 -11.04
C GLY A 102 -16.80 1.35 -11.46
N TRP A 103 -16.12 2.19 -10.68
CA TRP A 103 -14.80 2.74 -11.02
C TRP A 103 -13.72 1.67 -11.19
N PHE A 104 -13.87 0.53 -10.56
CA PHE A 104 -12.87 -0.54 -10.57
C PHE A 104 -13.17 -1.65 -11.60
N HIS A 105 -14.27 -1.53 -12.36
CA HIS A 105 -14.59 -2.50 -13.40
C HIS A 105 -13.82 -2.26 -14.70
N ARG A 106 -13.37 -3.35 -15.35
CA ARG A 106 -12.75 -3.30 -16.68
C ARG A 106 -13.78 -2.90 -17.73
N GLY A 107 -13.40 -1.96 -18.61
CA GLY A 107 -14.15 -1.67 -19.84
C GLY A 107 -15.39 -0.79 -19.68
N GLN A 108 -15.77 -0.36 -18.51
CA GLN A 108 -16.81 0.66 -18.35
C GLN A 108 -16.16 2.04 -18.34
N GLY A 109 -16.45 2.88 -19.32
CA GLY A 109 -15.88 4.22 -19.52
C GLY A 109 -16.24 5.25 -18.43
N ARG A 110 -16.66 4.81 -17.26
CA ARG A 110 -17.02 5.66 -16.12
C ARG A 110 -15.87 5.94 -15.15
N ARG A 111 -14.74 5.27 -15.34
CA ARG A 111 -13.58 5.46 -14.45
C ARG A 111 -12.93 6.80 -14.69
N PRO A 112 -12.82 7.69 -13.70
CA PRO A 112 -11.96 8.86 -13.81
C PRO A 112 -10.48 8.43 -13.84
N THR A 113 -9.66 9.10 -14.64
CA THR A 113 -8.21 8.82 -14.70
C THR A 113 -7.48 9.31 -13.47
N GLY A 114 -7.96 10.39 -12.86
CA GLY A 114 -7.41 10.99 -11.66
C GLY A 114 -8.50 11.67 -10.85
N VAL A 115 -8.30 11.70 -9.54
CA VAL A 115 -9.20 12.34 -8.58
C VAL A 115 -8.37 13.11 -7.55
N THR A 116 -8.94 14.19 -7.04
CA THR A 116 -8.32 14.93 -5.93
C THR A 116 -8.75 14.33 -4.61
N VAL A 117 -7.78 14.04 -3.76
CA VAL A 117 -8.01 13.50 -2.43
C VAL A 117 -7.35 14.37 -1.37
N ALA A 118 -8.00 14.50 -0.21
CA ALA A 118 -7.40 15.04 0.99
C ALA A 118 -6.86 13.89 1.84
N TYR A 119 -5.73 14.08 2.52
CA TYR A 119 -5.11 13.03 3.33
C TYR A 119 -4.45 13.60 4.59
N ASP A 120 -4.42 12.83 5.66
CA ASP A 120 -3.63 13.17 6.86
C ASP A 120 -2.23 12.55 6.71
N PRO A 121 -1.14 13.34 6.66
CA PRO A 121 0.22 12.81 6.56
C PRO A 121 0.61 11.84 7.68
N ARG A 122 -0.09 11.89 8.81
CA ARG A 122 0.17 11.10 10.01
C ARG A 122 -0.51 9.72 9.99
N SER A 123 -1.42 9.46 9.04
CA SER A 123 -2.11 8.18 8.93
C SER A 123 -2.35 7.82 7.47
N ALA A 124 -1.90 6.64 7.07
CA ALA A 124 -2.15 6.08 5.75
C ALA A 124 -3.43 5.23 5.69
N ASP A 125 -4.20 5.13 6.77
CA ASP A 125 -5.37 4.25 6.85
C ASP A 125 -6.54 4.73 6.02
N HIS A 126 -6.72 6.05 5.91
CA HIS A 126 -7.86 6.68 5.23
C HIS A 126 -7.43 7.85 4.35
N ILE A 127 -8.15 8.04 3.26
CA ILE A 127 -8.10 9.25 2.44
C ILE A 127 -9.52 9.76 2.19
N TYR A 128 -9.67 11.02 1.93
CA TYR A 128 -10.95 11.69 1.71
C TYR A 128 -11.05 12.15 0.28
N LEU A 129 -11.90 11.52 -0.50
CA LEU A 129 -12.06 11.80 -1.93
C LEU A 129 -13.19 12.79 -2.15
N ARG A 130 -12.99 13.72 -3.08
CA ARG A 130 -14.01 14.67 -3.51
C ARG A 130 -14.49 14.35 -4.92
N PRO A 131 -15.69 13.77 -5.06
CA PRO A 131 -16.15 13.26 -6.35
C PRO A 131 -16.42 14.37 -7.38
N SER A 132 -16.78 15.57 -6.94
CA SER A 132 -17.23 16.67 -7.81
C SER A 132 -16.59 18.02 -7.48
N ASN A 133 -15.39 18.06 -6.92
CA ASN A 133 -14.76 19.28 -6.39
C ASN A 133 -15.67 20.09 -5.43
N SER A 134 -16.73 19.48 -4.93
CA SER A 134 -17.61 20.07 -3.93
C SER A 134 -16.86 20.21 -2.61
N LEU A 135 -16.98 21.37 -1.98
CA LEU A 135 -16.44 21.60 -0.65
C LEU A 135 -17.28 20.94 0.46
N LYS A 136 -18.46 20.40 0.11
CA LYS A 136 -19.44 19.86 1.06
C LYS A 136 -19.48 18.35 1.08
N ASP A 137 -19.20 17.71 -0.06
CA ASP A 137 -19.32 16.26 -0.21
C ASP A 137 -17.94 15.61 -0.25
N TYR A 138 -17.77 14.55 0.50
CA TYR A 138 -16.56 13.73 0.50
C TYR A 138 -16.90 12.27 0.74
N TRP A 139 -16.08 11.39 0.20
CA TRP A 139 -16.12 9.96 0.44
C TRP A 139 -14.92 9.54 1.26
N VAL A 140 -15.14 8.77 2.29
CA VAL A 140 -14.07 8.18 3.08
C VAL A 140 -13.61 6.91 2.37
N CYS A 141 -12.36 6.88 1.97
CA CYS A 141 -11.77 5.72 1.32
C CYS A 141 -10.80 5.04 2.27
N ASP A 142 -11.05 3.77 2.53
CA ASP A 142 -10.25 2.95 3.42
C ASP A 142 -9.09 2.29 2.67
N LEU A 143 -8.03 1.99 3.40
CA LEU A 143 -6.88 1.26 2.88
C LEU A 143 -7.32 -0.13 2.38
N ALA A 144 -7.09 -0.42 1.10
CA ALA A 144 -7.46 -1.70 0.48
C ALA A 144 -6.61 -2.85 1.04
N ASP A 145 -7.16 -4.08 1.03
CA ASP A 145 -6.49 -5.27 1.58
C ASP A 145 -5.11 -5.53 0.98
N ARG A 146 -4.91 -5.24 -0.31
CA ARG A 146 -3.59 -5.37 -0.93
C ARG A 146 -2.52 -4.44 -0.35
N SER A 147 -2.93 -3.35 0.28
CA SER A 147 -2.08 -2.39 0.98
C SER A 147 -2.10 -2.57 2.50
N ARG A 148 -2.70 -3.67 3.00
CA ARG A 148 -2.90 -3.95 4.43
C ARG A 148 -1.61 -3.87 5.25
N ARG A 149 -0.46 -4.13 4.64
CA ARG A 149 0.87 -4.03 5.28
C ARG A 149 1.19 -2.62 5.79
N PHE A 150 0.53 -1.60 5.27
CA PHE A 150 0.73 -0.19 5.64
C PHE A 150 -0.26 0.31 6.69
N ARG A 151 -1.12 -0.55 7.23
CA ARG A 151 -2.11 -0.18 8.25
C ARG A 151 -1.43 0.32 9.52
N GLY A 152 -1.92 1.45 10.05
CA GLY A 152 -1.36 2.10 11.23
C GLY A 152 -0.04 2.84 10.99
N MET A 153 0.42 2.93 9.74
CA MET A 153 1.63 3.67 9.38
C MET A 153 1.32 5.11 9.00
N THR A 154 2.32 5.98 9.14
CA THR A 154 2.29 7.31 8.53
C THR A 154 2.66 7.23 7.04
N PHE A 155 2.27 8.23 6.23
CA PHE A 155 2.73 8.28 4.84
C PHE A 155 4.26 8.41 4.73
N TRP A 156 4.91 8.96 5.73
CA TRP A 156 6.37 8.99 5.80
C TRP A 156 6.97 7.60 5.95
N ASP A 157 6.40 6.77 6.83
CA ASP A 157 6.85 5.38 7.02
C ASP A 157 6.65 4.56 5.75
N VAL A 158 5.50 4.72 5.09
CA VAL A 158 5.21 4.09 3.79
C VAL A 158 6.24 4.50 2.74
N TRP A 159 6.61 5.78 2.69
CA TRP A 159 7.63 6.27 1.76
C TRP A 159 9.01 5.70 2.07
N LEU A 160 9.42 5.65 3.34
CA LEU A 160 10.68 5.06 3.77
C LEU A 160 10.76 3.58 3.40
N LEU A 161 9.74 2.80 3.74
CA LEU A 161 9.67 1.38 3.43
C LEU A 161 9.73 1.13 1.92
N SER A 162 8.94 1.88 1.14
CA SER A 162 8.94 1.76 -0.33
C SER A 162 10.28 2.18 -0.96
N ARG A 163 11.00 3.09 -0.34
CA ARG A 163 12.35 3.49 -0.78
C ARG A 163 13.36 2.41 -0.50
N GLU A 164 13.26 1.77 0.65
CA GLU A 164 14.17 0.69 1.06
C GLU A 164 13.97 -0.56 0.18
N GLU A 165 12.71 -0.93 -0.07
CA GLU A 165 12.36 -2.00 -1.01
C GLU A 165 12.95 -1.75 -2.39
N ARG A 166 12.73 -0.56 -2.96
CA ARG A 166 13.29 -0.20 -4.27
C ARG A 166 14.82 -0.26 -4.31
N ARG A 167 15.49 0.14 -3.21
CA ARG A 167 16.95 0.05 -3.11
C ARG A 167 17.42 -1.40 -3.08
N SER A 168 16.72 -2.25 -2.34
CA SER A 168 16.99 -3.70 -2.29
C SER A 168 16.81 -4.35 -3.65
N ASP A 169 15.70 -4.05 -4.33
CA ASP A 169 15.41 -4.57 -5.68
C ASP A 169 16.47 -4.12 -6.70
N THR A 170 16.92 -2.87 -6.61
CA THR A 170 17.96 -2.34 -7.48
C THR A 170 19.30 -3.06 -7.26
N ASN A 171 19.67 -3.32 -6.01
CA ASN A 171 20.87 -4.06 -5.67
C ASN A 171 20.79 -5.52 -6.17
N ALA A 172 19.66 -6.20 -5.94
CA ALA A 172 19.43 -7.55 -6.43
C ALA A 172 19.46 -7.62 -7.97
N ALA A 173 18.90 -6.64 -8.65
CA ALA A 173 18.96 -6.56 -10.11
C ALA A 173 20.40 -6.37 -10.63
N ALA A 174 21.23 -5.58 -9.92
CA ALA A 174 22.64 -5.40 -10.25
C ALA A 174 23.44 -6.72 -10.09
N GLU A 175 23.21 -7.44 -9.00
CA GLU A 175 23.82 -8.77 -8.76
C GLU A 175 23.38 -9.78 -9.83
N ALA A 176 22.10 -9.82 -10.16
CA ALA A 176 21.57 -10.68 -11.22
C ALA A 176 22.19 -10.38 -12.59
N LEU A 177 22.52 -9.12 -12.88
CA LEU A 177 23.22 -8.74 -14.12
C LEU A 177 24.65 -9.29 -14.17
N VAL A 178 25.37 -9.27 -13.06
CA VAL A 178 26.74 -9.85 -12.94
C VAL A 178 26.68 -11.36 -13.13
N GLU A 179 25.75 -12.04 -12.46
CA GLU A 179 25.58 -13.48 -12.58
C GLU A 179 25.17 -13.91 -14.00
N ARG A 180 24.34 -13.11 -14.67
CA ARG A 180 24.01 -13.32 -16.07
C ARG A 180 25.24 -13.26 -16.98
N GLY A 181 26.15 -12.31 -16.71
CA GLY A 181 27.42 -12.21 -17.43
C GLY A 181 28.32 -13.44 -17.20
N SER A 182 28.36 -13.95 -15.98
CA SER A 182 29.06 -15.19 -15.62
C SER A 182 28.47 -16.41 -16.35
N LEU A 183 27.15 -16.55 -16.34
CA LEU A 183 26.44 -17.61 -17.06
C LEU A 183 26.72 -17.58 -18.55
N LEU A 184 26.69 -16.42 -19.18
CA LEU A 184 26.99 -16.31 -20.62
C LEU A 184 28.41 -16.78 -20.93
N LYS A 185 29.41 -16.41 -20.15
CA LYS A 185 30.78 -16.90 -20.32
C LYS A 185 30.90 -18.42 -20.17
N GLN A 186 30.15 -19.00 -19.20
CA GLN A 186 30.11 -20.46 -19.06
C GLN A 186 29.47 -21.14 -20.28
N ILE A 187 28.37 -20.58 -20.80
CA ILE A 187 27.74 -21.09 -22.02
C ILE A 187 28.72 -21.03 -23.20
N GLU A 188 29.38 -19.89 -23.41
CA GLU A 188 30.38 -19.74 -24.48
C GLU A 188 31.51 -20.75 -24.35
N SER A 189 32.01 -20.99 -23.12
CA SER A 189 33.07 -21.99 -22.91
C SER A 189 32.60 -23.42 -23.22
N ILE A 190 31.36 -23.79 -22.87
CA ILE A 190 30.77 -25.10 -23.16
C ILE A 190 30.58 -25.27 -24.68
N VAL A 191 30.10 -24.22 -25.35
CA VAL A 191 29.93 -24.24 -26.82
C VAL A 191 31.28 -24.40 -27.50
N ALA A 192 32.30 -23.64 -27.13
CA ALA A 192 33.65 -23.76 -27.70
C ALA A 192 34.23 -25.16 -27.47
N GLN A 193 34.09 -25.76 -26.28
CA GLN A 193 34.52 -27.11 -26.02
C GLN A 193 33.76 -28.15 -26.86
N ALA A 194 32.48 -27.93 -27.09
CA ALA A 194 31.67 -28.83 -27.94
C ALA A 194 32.03 -28.71 -29.40
N GLU A 195 32.35 -27.54 -29.90
CA GLU A 195 32.83 -27.26 -31.26
C GLU A 195 34.22 -27.90 -31.49
N ASP A 196 35.13 -27.74 -30.56
CA ASP A 196 36.47 -28.35 -30.61
C ASP A 196 36.39 -29.91 -30.57
N ALA A 197 35.46 -30.45 -29.81
CA ALA A 197 35.24 -31.89 -29.70
C ALA A 197 34.50 -32.48 -30.91
N SER A 198 33.89 -31.65 -31.76
CA SER A 198 33.13 -32.09 -32.93
C SER A 198 34.02 -32.19 -34.16
N PRO A 199 34.37 -33.39 -34.63
CA PRO A 199 35.20 -33.53 -35.83
C PRO A 199 34.46 -32.89 -37.02
N VAL A 200 35.17 -31.93 -37.68
CA VAL A 200 34.66 -31.34 -38.94
C VAL A 200 34.52 -32.43 -39.97
N LYS A 201 33.30 -32.89 -40.23
CA LYS A 201 32.97 -33.92 -41.25
C LYS A 201 32.93 -33.25 -42.61
N THR A 202 34.09 -33.08 -43.22
CA THR A 202 34.23 -32.68 -44.63
C THR A 202 33.80 -33.83 -45.54
N GLY A 203 32.69 -33.62 -46.30
CA GLY A 203 32.32 -34.55 -47.38
C GLY A 203 30.98 -35.27 -47.25
N MET A 204 30.16 -34.96 -46.26
CA MET A 204 28.81 -35.55 -46.17
C MET A 204 27.76 -34.73 -46.93
N THR A 205 26.82 -35.42 -47.55
CA THR A 205 25.66 -34.76 -48.16
C THR A 205 24.69 -34.28 -47.09
N THR A 206 23.91 -33.25 -47.40
CA THR A 206 22.87 -32.70 -46.47
C THR A 206 21.85 -33.74 -46.02
N LYS A 207 21.64 -34.79 -46.82
CA LYS A 207 20.71 -35.90 -46.55
C LYS A 207 21.28 -36.88 -45.52
N ASP A 208 22.58 -37.16 -45.58
CA ASP A 208 23.30 -38.01 -44.62
C ASP A 208 23.43 -37.34 -43.26
N LEU A 209 23.71 -36.05 -43.26
CA LEU A 209 23.70 -35.22 -42.06
C LEU A 209 22.34 -35.23 -41.35
N GLY A 210 21.25 -35.10 -42.08
CA GLY A 210 19.89 -35.13 -41.53
C GLY A 210 19.53 -36.50 -40.90
N THR A 211 20.01 -37.59 -41.45
CA THR A 211 19.80 -38.95 -40.92
C THR A 211 20.61 -39.15 -39.64
N GLN A 212 21.86 -38.74 -39.65
CA GLN A 212 22.75 -38.84 -38.50
C GLN A 212 22.30 -37.98 -37.30
N ILE A 213 21.80 -36.79 -37.56
CA ILE A 213 21.19 -35.96 -36.53
C ILE A 213 19.99 -36.63 -35.86
N ARG A 214 19.14 -37.31 -36.66
CA ARG A 214 17.98 -38.03 -36.12
C ARG A 214 18.39 -39.23 -35.27
N GLU A 215 19.40 -40.00 -35.71
CA GLU A 215 19.91 -41.16 -34.98
C GLU A 215 20.57 -40.73 -33.66
N ASN A 216 21.42 -39.70 -33.67
CA ASN A 216 22.05 -39.17 -32.48
C ASN A 216 21.00 -38.67 -31.50
N LYS A 217 20.00 -37.92 -31.97
CA LYS A 217 18.89 -37.44 -31.14
C LYS A 217 18.08 -38.56 -30.49
N GLN A 218 17.93 -39.70 -31.21
CA GLN A 218 17.25 -40.85 -30.63
C GLN A 218 18.11 -41.56 -29.58
N GLN A 219 19.43 -41.66 -29.79
CA GLN A 219 20.35 -42.23 -28.84
C GLN A 219 20.45 -41.41 -27.58
N GLU A 220 20.60 -40.09 -27.69
CA GLU A 220 20.62 -39.15 -26.56
C GLU A 220 19.33 -39.26 -25.74
N LYS A 221 18.16 -39.23 -26.38
CA LYS A 221 16.88 -39.42 -25.72
C LYS A 221 16.75 -40.74 -24.98
N ARG A 222 17.32 -41.82 -25.52
CA ARG A 222 17.32 -43.14 -24.87
C ARG A 222 18.23 -43.11 -23.63
N GLN A 223 19.43 -42.53 -23.76
CA GLN A 223 20.38 -42.42 -22.66
C GLN A 223 19.86 -41.52 -21.54
N GLU A 224 19.26 -40.39 -21.90
CA GLU A 224 18.65 -39.47 -20.93
C GLU A 224 17.51 -40.13 -20.19
N ARG A 225 16.60 -40.86 -20.91
CA ARG A 225 15.51 -41.60 -20.25
C ARG A 225 16.03 -42.70 -19.32
N GLN A 226 17.15 -43.35 -19.65
CA GLN A 226 17.73 -44.38 -18.79
C GLN A 226 18.36 -43.77 -17.52
N LYS A 227 18.99 -42.57 -17.63
CA LYS A 227 19.66 -41.88 -16.53
C LYS A 227 18.70 -41.12 -15.64
N THR A 228 17.70 -40.47 -16.24
CA THR A 228 16.82 -39.49 -15.52
C THR A 228 15.43 -40.02 -15.26
N ALA A 229 15.05 -41.22 -15.80
CA ALA A 229 13.74 -41.79 -15.55
C ALA A 229 13.54 -42.01 -14.05
N PHE A 230 12.57 -41.33 -13.50
CA PHE A 230 12.17 -41.49 -12.12
C PHE A 230 11.73 -42.94 -11.89
N LYS A 231 12.51 -43.68 -11.13
CA LYS A 231 12.18 -45.03 -10.67
C LYS A 231 11.76 -44.94 -9.24
N LEU A 232 10.49 -45.13 -8.96
CA LEU A 232 10.04 -45.41 -7.59
C LEU A 232 10.73 -46.69 -7.15
N GLU A 233 11.67 -46.57 -6.22
CA GLU A 233 12.12 -47.76 -5.46
C GLU A 233 10.88 -48.32 -4.82
N LYS A 234 10.57 -49.61 -5.10
CA LYS A 234 9.50 -50.31 -4.40
C LYS A 234 9.82 -50.18 -2.93
N SER A 235 9.09 -49.29 -2.25
CA SER A 235 9.13 -49.20 -0.80
C SER A 235 9.07 -50.64 -0.29
N GLN A 236 10.14 -51.07 0.38
CA GLN A 236 10.08 -52.30 1.16
C GLN A 236 8.79 -52.19 1.98
N GLN A 237 7.91 -53.16 1.81
CA GLN A 237 6.61 -53.17 2.48
C GLN A 237 6.84 -52.85 3.94
N LYS A 238 6.57 -51.60 4.30
CA LYS A 238 6.50 -51.23 5.69
C LYS A 238 5.50 -52.18 6.31
N LYS A 239 5.91 -52.96 7.29
CA LYS A 239 4.99 -53.75 8.10
C LYS A 239 3.76 -52.88 8.35
N PRO A 240 2.53 -53.45 8.17
CA PRO A 240 1.34 -52.69 8.44
C PRO A 240 1.48 -52.00 9.79
N ALA A 241 1.21 -50.70 9.81
CA ALA A 241 1.30 -49.94 11.03
C ALA A 241 0.41 -50.66 12.07
N GLU A 242 1.01 -50.99 13.21
CA GLU A 242 0.29 -51.58 14.34
C GLU A 242 -0.80 -50.61 14.75
N VAL A 243 -2.05 -50.98 14.50
CA VAL A 243 -3.19 -50.18 14.87
C VAL A 243 -3.28 -50.22 16.36
N ILE A 244 -2.74 -49.21 17.04
CA ILE A 244 -2.94 -49.03 18.48
C ILE A 244 -4.39 -48.62 18.64
N PRO A 245 -5.28 -49.47 19.22
CA PRO A 245 -6.65 -49.03 19.46
C PRO A 245 -6.59 -47.83 20.42
N LEU A 246 -7.13 -46.71 19.99
CA LEU A 246 -7.41 -45.58 20.88
C LEU A 246 -8.28 -46.14 21.99
N ARG A 247 -7.69 -46.27 23.19
CA ARG A 247 -8.40 -46.64 24.37
C ARG A 247 -9.53 -45.67 24.53
N GLY A 248 -10.76 -46.15 24.41
CA GLY A 248 -11.94 -45.29 24.51
C GLY A 248 -11.84 -44.49 25.81
N GLU A 249 -11.65 -43.21 25.67
CA GLU A 249 -11.87 -42.29 26.76
C GLU A 249 -13.33 -42.46 27.16
N LYS A 250 -13.55 -42.69 28.45
CA LYS A 250 -14.88 -42.67 29.02
C LYS A 250 -15.56 -41.40 28.54
N GLN A 251 -16.68 -41.55 27.86
CA GLN A 251 -17.62 -40.46 27.67
C GLN A 251 -17.91 -39.90 29.07
N GLU A 252 -17.26 -38.84 29.44
CA GLU A 252 -17.80 -37.97 30.48
C GLU A 252 -19.00 -37.30 29.83
N ASP A 253 -20.19 -37.64 30.44
CA ASP A 253 -21.44 -36.96 30.08
C ASP A 253 -21.24 -35.47 30.34
N TYR A 254 -20.95 -34.75 29.27
CA TYR A 254 -21.03 -33.29 29.27
C TYR A 254 -22.52 -32.93 29.36
N ALA A 255 -23.03 -32.82 30.58
CA ALA A 255 -24.27 -32.13 30.80
C ALA A 255 -24.05 -30.66 30.44
N PHE A 256 -24.69 -30.22 29.34
CA PHE A 256 -24.76 -28.80 29.03
C PHE A 256 -25.33 -28.06 30.23
N PRO A 257 -24.71 -27.01 30.73
CA PRO A 257 -25.30 -26.18 31.76
C PRO A 257 -26.66 -25.65 31.24
N ASP A 258 -27.70 -25.85 32.04
CA ASP A 258 -29.02 -25.36 31.74
C ASP A 258 -29.03 -23.84 31.76
N LEU A 259 -29.11 -23.24 30.57
CA LEU A 259 -29.08 -21.79 30.37
C LEU A 259 -30.41 -21.14 30.56
N SER A 260 -31.45 -21.91 30.93
CA SER A 260 -32.81 -21.42 31.12
C SER A 260 -32.89 -20.29 32.15
N ASP A 261 -32.10 -20.35 33.21
CA ASP A 261 -32.09 -19.33 34.27
C ASP A 261 -31.41 -18.01 33.87
N LEU A 262 -30.66 -18.01 32.76
CA LEU A 262 -29.98 -16.82 32.26
C LEU A 262 -30.82 -16.04 31.21
N ILE A 263 -31.80 -16.70 30.61
CA ILE A 263 -32.59 -16.12 29.53
C ILE A 263 -33.95 -15.54 30.05
N PHE A 264 -34.45 -15.96 31.22
CA PHE A 264 -35.74 -15.57 31.76
C PHE A 264 -35.65 -14.89 33.13
N LYS A 265 -34.64 -14.06 33.40
CA LYS A 265 -34.79 -13.03 34.43
C LYS A 265 -35.48 -11.83 33.77
N GLU A 266 -36.78 -11.84 33.73
CA GLU A 266 -37.60 -10.65 33.62
C GLU A 266 -37.28 -9.75 34.81
N GLU A 267 -36.94 -8.51 34.51
CA GLU A 267 -36.91 -7.41 35.47
C GLU A 267 -38.36 -7.21 36.01
N GLU A 268 -38.67 -7.76 37.18
CA GLU A 268 -39.63 -7.17 38.08
C GLU A 268 -38.79 -6.37 39.08
N ASP A 269 -38.84 -5.02 38.95
CA ASP A 269 -38.80 -4.13 40.11
C ASP A 269 -39.14 -2.69 39.67
N ASP A 270 -40.28 -2.23 40.24
CA ASP A 270 -40.78 -0.88 40.59
C ASP A 270 -40.22 0.38 39.88
#